data_361f9a28074a0c08f4df5a4640681a90
#
_entry.id   361f9a28074a0c08f4df5a4640681a90
#
_cell.length_a   1.000
_cell.length_b   1.000
_cell.length_c   1.000
_cell.angle_alpha   90.00
_cell.angle_beta   90.00
_cell.angle_gamma   90.00
#
_symmetry.space_group_name_H-M   'P 1'
#
loop_
_entity.id
_entity.type
_entity.pdbx_description
1 polymer ?
#
loop_
_entity_poly.entity_id
_entity_poly.type
_entity_poly.pdbx_seq_one_letter_code
_entity_poly.pdbx_strand_id
1 'polypeptide(L)'
;MNTQLINNQWLVGKGPAFDSINPSNGEIVWQGKGANAEQVDSAIKAARAAQVQWADMPIEQRITILENFVAQLKEHSEEFATIIARETGKPLWETRTEVGAMTGKVAIAIRAYNERTGTTENPMPGAKAFIRHKPHGVVAIFGPYNFPGHLPNGHIVPAILAGNTVVFKPSELTPHVAQFTLELWLKAGLPAGVINLVQGELETGKALASHQDIDGLFFTGSSNTGHLLHKQFAGHPGKILALEMGGNNPLVVKDVADVSAAVHDIIQSGFITSGQRCTCARRLFIEKSPNGNAILEKLISATKNILVDDSFADEQPFMGAMISEKAALGMVAAQAELVKQGAEILVELKQLKSGTGFVSPGIIDVTNISEIADEEHFGPLIKVYRYTDFNSAITEANNTSFGLSAGLLADSEDDYSHFLKRIRAGIVNWNRPITGASSAAPFGGIGASGNHRASAYYAADYCAYPVASVESEKVNLPQTLAPGLIIE
;
A
#
# COMPACT_ATOMS: atom_id res chain seq x y z
N MET A 1 24.23 -8.35 -14.30
CA MET A 1 24.06 -7.20 -13.38
C MET A 1 23.97 -7.73 -11.96
N ASN A 2 24.51 -6.99 -10.98
CA ASN A 2 24.37 -7.29 -9.57
C ASN A 2 22.99 -6.80 -9.11
N THR A 3 22.15 -7.69 -8.68
CA THR A 3 20.71 -7.43 -8.49
C THR A 3 20.23 -7.67 -7.05
N GLN A 4 21.09 -8.28 -6.24
CA GLN A 4 20.79 -8.57 -4.83
C GLN A 4 21.71 -7.72 -3.95
N LEU A 5 21.18 -7.14 -2.89
CA LEU A 5 21.96 -6.44 -1.87
C LEU A 5 21.93 -7.26 -0.57
N ILE A 6 23.07 -7.83 -0.21
CA ILE A 6 23.20 -8.61 1.03
C ILE A 6 24.38 -8.08 1.81
N ASN A 7 24.15 -7.67 3.05
CA ASN A 7 25.19 -7.10 3.93
C ASN A 7 25.97 -5.93 3.26
N ASN A 8 25.24 -5.02 2.62
CA ASN A 8 25.76 -3.88 1.83
C ASN A 8 26.65 -4.28 0.63
N GLN A 9 26.62 -5.52 0.20
CA GLN A 9 27.33 -5.99 -0.99
C GLN A 9 26.32 -6.31 -2.12
N TRP A 10 26.54 -5.71 -3.27
CA TRP A 10 25.77 -6.01 -4.47
C TRP A 10 26.27 -7.31 -5.11
N LEU A 11 25.38 -8.29 -5.24
CA LEU A 11 25.65 -9.64 -5.73
C LEU A 11 24.82 -9.97 -6.97
N VAL A 12 25.37 -10.84 -7.83
CA VAL A 12 24.59 -11.44 -8.92
C VAL A 12 23.59 -12.43 -8.35
N GLY A 13 22.32 -12.37 -8.80
CA GLY A 13 21.31 -13.36 -8.45
C GLY A 13 21.66 -14.75 -8.99
N LYS A 14 21.34 -15.79 -8.23
CA LYS A 14 21.59 -17.22 -8.58
C LYS A 14 20.31 -17.96 -9.01
N GLY A 15 19.16 -17.28 -8.97
CA GLY A 15 17.88 -17.81 -9.46
C GLY A 15 17.65 -17.54 -10.95
N PRO A 16 16.39 -17.72 -11.43
CA PRO A 16 16.00 -17.45 -12.81
C PRO A 16 16.27 -16.00 -13.24
N ALA A 17 16.53 -15.81 -14.52
CA ALA A 17 16.59 -14.47 -15.13
C ALA A 17 15.16 -13.91 -15.29
N PHE A 18 15.01 -12.61 -15.12
CA PHE A 18 13.77 -11.89 -15.40
C PHE A 18 14.08 -10.45 -15.80
N ASP A 19 13.13 -9.82 -16.47
CA ASP A 19 13.25 -8.49 -17.03
C ASP A 19 12.13 -7.58 -16.52
N SER A 20 12.42 -6.28 -16.38
CA SER A 20 11.40 -5.24 -16.26
C SER A 20 11.23 -4.56 -17.61
N ILE A 21 9.99 -4.37 -18.02
CA ILE A 21 9.61 -3.87 -19.33
C ILE A 21 8.85 -2.55 -19.16
N ASN A 22 9.22 -1.53 -19.91
CA ASN A 22 8.44 -0.31 -20.01
C ASN A 22 7.08 -0.63 -20.66
N PRO A 23 5.96 -0.50 -19.93
CA PRO A 23 4.64 -0.88 -20.42
C PRO A 23 4.11 0.03 -21.55
N SER A 24 4.74 1.19 -21.76
CA SER A 24 4.36 2.14 -22.83
C SER A 24 4.89 1.74 -24.22
N ASN A 25 6.00 1.01 -24.30
CA ASN A 25 6.65 0.73 -25.57
C ASN A 25 7.22 -0.69 -25.71
N GLY A 26 7.21 -1.49 -24.65
CA GLY A 26 7.74 -2.86 -24.64
C GLY A 26 9.27 -2.95 -24.52
N GLU A 27 9.99 -1.85 -24.31
CA GLU A 27 11.44 -1.87 -24.13
C GLU A 27 11.83 -2.45 -22.77
N ILE A 28 12.92 -3.21 -22.75
CA ILE A 28 13.50 -3.70 -21.51
C ILE A 28 14.23 -2.55 -20.81
N VAL A 29 13.79 -2.19 -19.61
CA VAL A 29 14.38 -1.09 -18.81
C VAL A 29 15.30 -1.60 -17.71
N TRP A 30 15.21 -2.88 -17.36
CA TRP A 30 16.09 -3.53 -16.41
C TRP A 30 16.14 -5.04 -16.67
N GLN A 31 17.31 -5.66 -16.46
CA GLN A 31 17.51 -7.10 -16.60
C GLN A 31 18.33 -7.65 -15.44
N GLY A 32 17.95 -8.82 -14.93
CA GLY A 32 18.69 -9.44 -13.85
C GLY A 32 18.33 -10.89 -13.60
N LYS A 33 18.93 -11.44 -12.54
CA LYS A 33 18.61 -12.76 -12.01
C LYS A 33 18.05 -12.63 -10.61
N GLY A 34 17.03 -13.40 -10.32
CA GLY A 34 16.44 -13.51 -8.98
C GLY A 34 17.38 -14.14 -7.97
N ALA A 35 17.10 -13.92 -6.68
CA ALA A 35 17.74 -14.65 -5.59
C ALA A 35 17.21 -16.09 -5.53
N ASN A 36 18.12 -17.05 -5.34
CA ASN A 36 17.74 -18.40 -4.94
C ASN A 36 17.56 -18.52 -3.40
N ALA A 37 17.13 -19.68 -2.92
CA ALA A 37 16.88 -19.91 -1.49
C ALA A 37 18.12 -19.68 -0.61
N GLU A 38 19.33 -20.02 -1.10
CA GLU A 38 20.59 -19.80 -0.36
C GLU A 38 20.89 -18.28 -0.19
N GLN A 39 20.59 -17.47 -1.21
CA GLN A 39 20.76 -16.02 -1.12
C GLN A 39 19.72 -15.37 -0.20
N VAL A 40 18.49 -15.88 -0.20
CA VAL A 40 17.45 -15.48 0.77
C VAL A 40 17.88 -15.80 2.19
N ASP A 41 18.37 -17.02 2.45
CA ASP A 41 18.92 -17.42 3.75
C ASP A 41 20.10 -16.52 4.17
N SER A 42 21.01 -16.23 3.25
CA SER A 42 22.14 -15.35 3.49
C SER A 42 21.71 -13.91 3.85
N ALA A 43 20.66 -13.38 3.20
CA ALA A 43 20.10 -12.08 3.50
C ALA A 43 19.48 -12.03 4.90
N ILE A 44 18.75 -13.08 5.29
CA ILE A 44 18.14 -13.20 6.62
C ILE A 44 19.21 -13.33 7.70
N LYS A 45 20.25 -14.12 7.47
CA LYS A 45 21.40 -14.24 8.39
C LYS A 45 22.13 -12.90 8.56
N ALA A 46 22.35 -12.16 7.47
CA ALA A 46 22.95 -10.82 7.53
C ALA A 46 22.07 -9.84 8.35
N ALA A 47 20.75 -9.86 8.11
CA ALA A 47 19.78 -9.09 8.88
C ALA A 47 19.80 -9.47 10.38
N ARG A 48 19.83 -10.76 10.69
CA ARG A 48 19.88 -11.25 12.06
C ARG A 48 21.19 -10.87 12.78
N ALA A 49 22.31 -10.91 12.09
CA ALA A 49 23.60 -10.48 12.65
C ALA A 49 23.65 -8.98 12.96
N ALA A 50 23.02 -8.15 12.13
CA ALA A 50 22.97 -6.69 12.33
C ALA A 50 21.93 -6.24 13.38
N GLN A 51 20.93 -7.09 13.69
CA GLN A 51 19.73 -6.70 14.41
C GLN A 51 20.00 -6.14 15.81
N VAL A 52 20.82 -6.81 16.61
CA VAL A 52 21.09 -6.40 18.00
C VAL A 52 21.79 -5.03 18.01
N GLN A 53 22.84 -4.86 17.21
CA GLN A 53 23.59 -3.61 17.15
C GLN A 53 22.72 -2.46 16.63
N TRP A 54 21.82 -2.73 15.67
CA TRP A 54 20.90 -1.74 15.15
C TRP A 54 19.82 -1.35 16.19
N ALA A 55 19.27 -2.33 16.91
CA ALA A 55 18.28 -2.08 17.96
C ALA A 55 18.86 -1.29 19.14
N ASP A 56 20.13 -1.54 19.50
CA ASP A 56 20.83 -0.85 20.59
C ASP A 56 21.32 0.54 20.20
N MET A 57 21.32 0.88 18.88
CA MET A 57 21.69 2.22 18.41
C MET A 57 20.72 3.26 18.96
N PRO A 58 21.21 4.38 19.54
CA PRO A 58 20.36 5.48 20.00
C PRO A 58 19.38 5.94 18.91
N ILE A 59 18.14 6.23 19.30
CA ILE A 59 17.08 6.61 18.36
C ILE A 59 17.45 7.83 17.51
N GLU A 60 18.19 8.78 18.09
CA GLU A 60 18.64 9.99 17.40
C GLU A 60 19.58 9.68 16.25
N GLN A 61 20.44 8.66 16.40
CA GLN A 61 21.33 8.22 15.34
C GLN A 61 20.58 7.52 14.22
N ARG A 62 19.57 6.67 14.57
CA ARG A 62 18.68 6.08 13.56
C ARG A 62 17.93 7.18 12.80
N ILE A 63 17.38 8.18 13.50
CA ILE A 63 16.71 9.33 12.88
C ILE A 63 17.64 10.06 11.92
N THR A 64 18.89 10.30 12.30
CA THR A 64 19.89 10.97 11.43
C THR A 64 20.07 10.21 10.11
N ILE A 65 20.14 8.88 10.13
CA ILE A 65 20.24 8.07 8.91
C ILE A 65 18.99 8.20 8.05
N LEU A 66 17.79 8.22 8.67
CA LEU A 66 16.53 8.42 7.95
C LEU A 66 16.46 9.82 7.31
N GLU A 67 16.93 10.84 8.00
CA GLU A 67 16.99 12.22 7.48
C GLU A 67 18.00 12.35 6.33
N ASN A 68 19.13 11.65 6.40
CA ASN A 68 20.07 11.55 5.29
C ASN A 68 19.42 10.88 4.07
N PHE A 69 18.59 9.84 4.28
CA PHE A 69 17.84 9.23 3.18
C PHE A 69 16.83 10.21 2.55
N VAL A 70 16.18 11.06 3.36
CA VAL A 70 15.34 12.15 2.83
C VAL A 70 16.17 13.12 1.97
N ALA A 71 17.39 13.45 2.38
CA ALA A 71 18.28 14.30 1.59
C ALA A 71 18.61 13.66 0.25
N GLN A 72 18.93 12.35 0.24
CA GLN A 72 19.19 11.60 -0.99
C GLN A 72 17.95 11.52 -1.92
N LEU A 73 16.75 11.30 -1.36
CA LEU A 73 15.51 11.33 -2.14
C LEU A 73 15.26 12.69 -2.81
N LYS A 74 15.54 13.79 -2.12
CA LYS A 74 15.39 15.14 -2.67
C LYS A 74 16.42 15.43 -3.76
N GLU A 75 17.67 15.07 -3.55
CA GLU A 75 18.78 15.26 -4.49
C GLU A 75 18.53 14.50 -5.81
N HIS A 76 18.01 13.28 -5.72
CA HIS A 76 17.77 12.39 -6.86
C HIS A 76 16.28 12.31 -7.29
N SER A 77 15.47 13.31 -6.94
CA SER A 77 14.00 13.23 -7.11
C SER A 77 13.56 13.04 -8.56
N GLU A 78 14.14 13.76 -9.53
CA GLU A 78 13.77 13.66 -10.95
C GLU A 78 14.26 12.34 -11.58
N GLU A 79 15.47 11.90 -11.23
CA GLU A 79 16.00 10.61 -11.66
C GLU A 79 15.09 9.48 -11.17
N PHE A 80 14.72 9.52 -9.89
CA PHE A 80 13.86 8.52 -9.30
C PHE A 80 12.44 8.52 -9.90
N ALA A 81 11.84 9.70 -10.09
CA ALA A 81 10.54 9.83 -10.75
C ALA A 81 10.57 9.25 -12.17
N THR A 82 11.67 9.46 -12.91
CA THR A 82 11.88 8.90 -14.25
C THR A 82 11.98 7.37 -14.23
N ILE A 83 12.71 6.79 -13.26
CA ILE A 83 12.81 5.33 -13.10
C ILE A 83 11.43 4.73 -12.82
N ILE A 84 10.68 5.33 -11.88
CA ILE A 84 9.32 4.87 -11.55
C ILE A 84 8.42 4.95 -12.80
N ALA A 85 8.47 6.05 -13.57
CA ALA A 85 7.64 6.23 -14.76
C ALA A 85 7.93 5.15 -15.82
N ARG A 86 9.21 4.84 -16.05
CA ARG A 86 9.62 3.82 -17.03
C ARG A 86 9.18 2.41 -16.68
N GLU A 87 9.22 2.04 -15.39
CA GLU A 87 8.81 0.69 -14.97
C GLU A 87 7.30 0.56 -14.80
N THR A 88 6.59 1.64 -14.44
CA THR A 88 5.16 1.57 -14.12
C THR A 88 4.23 2.07 -15.21
N GLY A 89 4.74 2.85 -16.17
CA GLY A 89 3.94 3.53 -17.19
C GLY A 89 3.14 4.74 -16.67
N LYS A 90 3.29 5.13 -15.40
CA LYS A 90 2.59 6.30 -14.83
C LYS A 90 3.08 7.61 -15.45
N PRO A 91 2.22 8.62 -15.62
CA PRO A 91 2.63 9.96 -16.03
C PRO A 91 3.72 10.52 -15.11
N LEU A 92 4.68 11.27 -15.67
CA LEU A 92 5.82 11.78 -14.90
C LEU A 92 5.38 12.73 -13.77
N TRP A 93 4.32 13.52 -13.96
CA TRP A 93 3.78 14.37 -12.89
C TRP A 93 3.32 13.54 -11.68
N GLU A 94 2.77 12.35 -11.91
CA GLU A 94 2.30 11.46 -10.85
C GLU A 94 3.46 10.79 -10.11
N THR A 95 4.50 10.34 -10.82
CA THR A 95 5.67 9.72 -10.19
C THR A 95 6.47 10.71 -9.35
N ARG A 96 6.50 11.99 -9.72
CA ARG A 96 7.02 13.07 -8.87
C ARG A 96 6.27 13.17 -7.54
N THR A 97 4.95 12.99 -7.54
CA THR A 97 4.16 12.97 -6.30
C THR A 97 4.49 11.75 -5.43
N GLU A 98 4.81 10.61 -6.04
CA GLU A 98 5.24 9.42 -5.31
C GLU A 98 6.57 9.65 -4.57
N VAL A 99 7.59 10.21 -5.24
CA VAL A 99 8.87 10.55 -4.59
C VAL A 99 8.66 11.58 -3.47
N GLY A 100 7.79 12.56 -3.68
CA GLY A 100 7.37 13.50 -2.63
C GLY A 100 6.76 12.82 -1.41
N ALA A 101 5.91 11.82 -1.63
CA ALA A 101 5.30 11.03 -0.56
C ALA A 101 6.35 10.17 0.21
N MET A 102 7.34 9.61 -0.47
CA MET A 102 8.48 8.92 0.17
C MET A 102 9.25 9.86 1.09
N THR A 103 9.55 11.05 0.60
CA THR A 103 10.26 12.11 1.36
C THR A 103 9.48 12.50 2.63
N GLY A 104 8.18 12.70 2.53
CA GLY A 104 7.31 13.08 3.67
C GLY A 104 7.12 11.96 4.69
N LYS A 105 7.30 10.69 4.30
CA LYS A 105 7.04 9.53 5.15
C LYS A 105 7.92 9.49 6.39
N VAL A 106 9.18 9.92 6.32
CA VAL A 106 10.12 9.86 7.45
C VAL A 106 9.65 10.73 8.61
N ALA A 107 9.29 11.99 8.35
CA ALA A 107 8.76 12.88 9.40
C ALA A 107 7.47 12.33 10.04
N ILE A 108 6.59 11.74 9.24
CA ILE A 108 5.36 11.09 9.71
C ILE A 108 5.69 9.88 10.59
N ALA A 109 6.64 9.04 10.19
CA ALA A 109 7.04 7.85 10.95
C ALA A 109 7.70 8.24 12.30
N ILE A 110 8.54 9.28 12.33
CA ILE A 110 9.16 9.79 13.56
C ILE A 110 8.06 10.29 14.53
N ARG A 111 7.09 11.06 14.02
CA ARG A 111 5.96 11.51 14.84
C ARG A 111 5.15 10.32 15.36
N ALA A 112 4.83 9.36 14.51
CA ALA A 112 4.09 8.16 14.89
C ALA A 112 4.84 7.33 15.94
N TYR A 113 6.16 7.17 15.79
CA TYR A 113 6.99 6.51 16.79
C TYR A 113 6.87 7.18 18.16
N ASN A 114 7.02 8.50 18.24
CA ASN A 114 6.95 9.24 19.50
C ASN A 114 5.55 9.19 20.14
N GLU A 115 4.50 9.31 19.34
CA GLU A 115 3.11 9.41 19.86
C GLU A 115 2.50 8.04 20.17
N ARG A 116 2.90 6.97 19.45
CA ARG A 116 2.25 5.66 19.54
C ARG A 116 3.10 4.59 20.19
N THR A 117 4.43 4.63 20.02
CA THR A 117 5.36 3.61 20.51
C THR A 117 6.53 4.18 21.29
N GLY A 118 6.42 5.42 21.75
CA GLY A 118 7.37 6.04 22.68
C GLY A 118 7.34 5.41 24.07
N THR A 119 8.20 5.90 24.95
CA THR A 119 8.21 5.49 26.35
C THR A 119 7.21 6.30 27.15
N THR A 120 6.33 5.64 27.91
CA THR A 120 5.42 6.27 28.88
C THR A 120 5.84 5.86 30.29
N GLU A 121 5.98 6.84 31.18
CA GLU A 121 6.24 6.64 32.60
C GLU A 121 5.00 7.02 33.41
N ASN A 122 4.56 6.14 34.29
CA ASN A 122 3.46 6.39 35.23
C ASN A 122 3.99 6.19 36.65
N PRO A 123 3.92 7.23 37.52
CA PRO A 123 4.34 7.11 38.91
C PRO A 123 3.37 6.20 39.68
N MET A 124 3.93 5.40 40.59
CA MET A 124 3.15 4.60 41.54
C MET A 124 3.84 4.54 42.91
N PRO A 125 3.15 4.21 44.00
CA PRO A 125 3.75 4.17 45.33
C PRO A 125 4.96 3.21 45.40
N GLY A 126 6.13 3.77 45.69
CA GLY A 126 7.38 2.99 45.87
C GLY A 126 8.02 2.43 44.60
N ALA A 127 7.47 2.75 43.43
CA ALA A 127 7.98 2.27 42.15
C ALA A 127 7.58 3.21 41.00
N LYS A 128 8.04 2.88 39.78
CA LYS A 128 7.62 3.52 38.52
C LYS A 128 7.12 2.44 37.57
N ALA A 129 6.00 2.66 36.95
CA ALA A 129 5.51 1.80 35.86
C ALA A 129 5.89 2.39 34.51
N PHE A 130 6.48 1.58 33.64
CA PHE A 130 6.86 1.98 32.29
C PHE A 130 6.11 1.14 31.25
N ILE A 131 5.79 1.80 30.14
CA ILE A 131 5.45 1.14 28.89
C ILE A 131 6.53 1.53 27.89
N ARG A 132 7.21 0.55 27.35
CA ARG A 132 8.23 0.70 26.30
C ARG A 132 7.87 -0.19 25.12
N HIS A 133 8.50 0.04 23.98
CA HIS A 133 8.31 -0.79 22.79
C HIS A 133 9.66 -1.32 22.32
N LYS A 134 9.67 -2.59 21.88
CA LYS A 134 10.85 -3.26 21.37
C LYS A 134 10.60 -3.77 19.95
N PRO A 135 11.63 -3.77 19.06
CA PRO A 135 11.51 -4.33 17.73
C PRO A 135 11.24 -5.84 17.78
N HIS A 136 10.55 -6.37 16.78
CA HIS A 136 10.36 -7.82 16.64
C HIS A 136 11.66 -8.56 16.31
N GLY A 137 12.51 -7.94 15.46
CA GLY A 137 13.77 -8.52 15.01
C GLY A 137 13.97 -8.37 13.51
N VAL A 138 13.99 -9.50 12.77
CA VAL A 138 14.11 -9.52 11.31
C VAL A 138 12.72 -9.59 10.68
N VAL A 139 12.36 -8.58 9.88
CA VAL A 139 11.07 -8.55 9.19
C VAL A 139 11.25 -8.62 7.67
N ALA A 140 10.44 -9.47 7.03
CA ALA A 140 10.31 -9.51 5.59
C ALA A 140 9.34 -8.43 5.12
N ILE A 141 9.66 -7.69 4.04
CA ILE A 141 8.78 -6.69 3.45
C ILE A 141 8.56 -7.04 1.99
N PHE A 142 7.29 -7.15 1.58
CA PHE A 142 6.90 -7.39 0.19
C PHE A 142 6.23 -6.13 -0.36
N GLY A 143 6.78 -5.60 -1.45
CA GLY A 143 6.29 -4.40 -2.11
C GLY A 143 5.47 -4.68 -3.36
N PRO A 144 4.45 -3.85 -3.65
CA PRO A 144 3.65 -3.92 -4.87
C PRO A 144 4.30 -3.12 -6.01
N TYR A 145 3.75 -3.26 -7.21
CA TYR A 145 4.25 -2.55 -8.39
C TYR A 145 3.65 -1.15 -8.61
N ASN A 146 2.45 -0.88 -8.08
CA ASN A 146 1.72 0.34 -8.41
C ASN A 146 2.29 1.62 -7.76
N PHE A 147 2.89 1.49 -6.58
CA PHE A 147 3.68 2.53 -5.90
C PHE A 147 4.95 1.89 -5.34
N PRO A 148 5.87 1.47 -6.22
CA PRO A 148 7.00 0.62 -5.86
C PRO A 148 8.03 1.30 -4.96
N GLY A 149 8.09 2.62 -4.97
CA GLY A 149 8.91 3.41 -4.04
C GLY A 149 8.16 3.69 -2.74
N HIS A 150 6.94 4.22 -2.81
CA HIS A 150 6.22 4.75 -1.65
C HIS A 150 5.68 3.68 -0.71
N LEU A 151 5.02 2.63 -1.22
CA LEU A 151 4.35 1.64 -0.37
C LEU A 151 5.34 0.75 0.41
N PRO A 152 6.41 0.20 -0.19
CA PRO A 152 7.43 -0.49 0.60
C PRO A 152 8.11 0.43 1.62
N ASN A 153 8.38 1.69 1.24
CA ASN A 153 8.95 2.70 2.14
C ASN A 153 8.03 2.97 3.35
N GLY A 154 6.71 2.80 3.17
CA GLY A 154 5.71 2.87 4.23
C GLY A 154 5.85 1.78 5.31
N HIS A 155 6.48 0.65 4.98
CA HIS A 155 6.82 -0.41 5.92
C HIS A 155 8.29 -0.34 6.38
N ILE A 156 9.22 -0.06 5.44
CA ILE A 156 10.66 -0.04 5.71
C ILE A 156 11.01 1.03 6.76
N VAL A 157 10.59 2.28 6.53
CA VAL A 157 10.95 3.40 7.41
C VAL A 157 10.50 3.18 8.86
N PRO A 158 9.22 2.87 9.17
CA PRO A 158 8.83 2.62 10.55
C PRO A 158 9.47 1.35 11.14
N ALA A 159 9.73 0.30 10.33
CA ALA A 159 10.38 -0.91 10.81
C ALA A 159 11.81 -0.65 11.29
N ILE A 160 12.64 0.02 10.47
CA ILE A 160 14.02 0.32 10.86
C ILE A 160 14.08 1.39 11.96
N LEU A 161 13.16 2.36 11.96
CA LEU A 161 13.06 3.35 13.05
C LEU A 161 12.78 2.66 14.40
N ALA A 162 11.93 1.65 14.43
CA ALA A 162 11.65 0.85 15.62
C ALA A 162 12.84 -0.02 16.07
N GLY A 163 13.85 -0.23 15.21
CA GLY A 163 15.03 -1.06 15.49
C GLY A 163 14.97 -2.47 14.88
N ASN A 164 14.03 -2.76 13.98
CA ASN A 164 14.04 -3.99 13.20
C ASN A 164 15.08 -3.91 12.08
N THR A 165 15.53 -5.06 11.61
CA THR A 165 16.23 -5.21 10.34
C THR A 165 15.31 -5.81 9.29
N VAL A 166 15.58 -5.54 8.02
CA VAL A 166 14.65 -5.78 6.93
C VAL A 166 15.27 -6.66 5.84
N VAL A 167 14.49 -7.63 5.35
CA VAL A 167 14.74 -8.27 4.06
C VAL A 167 13.61 -7.87 3.12
N PHE A 168 13.92 -7.04 2.13
CA PHE A 168 12.97 -6.48 1.20
C PHE A 168 12.91 -7.30 -0.09
N LYS A 169 11.69 -7.73 -0.47
CA LYS A 169 11.36 -8.28 -1.77
C LYS A 169 10.37 -7.36 -2.47
N PRO A 170 10.81 -6.63 -3.51
CA PRO A 170 9.92 -5.83 -4.34
C PRO A 170 9.04 -6.69 -5.25
N SER A 171 8.11 -6.05 -5.95
CA SER A 171 7.49 -6.66 -7.13
C SER A 171 8.55 -6.93 -8.19
N GLU A 172 8.44 -8.07 -8.84
CA GLU A 172 9.27 -8.45 -10.00
C GLU A 172 9.04 -7.54 -11.23
N LEU A 173 7.96 -6.75 -11.22
CA LEU A 173 7.64 -5.80 -12.29
C LEU A 173 8.36 -4.45 -12.14
N THR A 174 8.94 -4.18 -10.96
CA THR A 174 9.58 -2.88 -10.66
C THR A 174 10.92 -3.05 -9.90
N PRO A 175 11.83 -3.89 -10.40
CA PRO A 175 13.10 -4.19 -9.74
C PRO A 175 14.09 -3.00 -9.74
N HIS A 176 14.06 -2.14 -10.76
CA HIS A 176 14.95 -0.99 -10.85
C HIS A 176 14.62 0.05 -9.77
N VAL A 177 13.34 0.32 -9.53
CA VAL A 177 12.90 1.20 -8.43
C VAL A 177 13.42 0.70 -7.09
N ALA A 178 13.34 -0.60 -6.83
CA ALA A 178 13.85 -1.18 -5.59
C ALA A 178 15.38 -1.08 -5.48
N GLN A 179 16.09 -1.39 -6.56
CA GLN A 179 17.55 -1.24 -6.61
C GLN A 179 17.96 0.19 -6.32
N PHE A 180 17.38 1.16 -7.01
CA PHE A 180 17.70 2.57 -6.81
C PHE A 180 17.35 3.06 -5.39
N THR A 181 16.24 2.59 -4.83
CA THR A 181 15.88 2.86 -3.42
C THR A 181 17.01 2.42 -2.47
N LEU A 182 17.56 1.22 -2.67
CA LEU A 182 18.65 0.71 -1.81
C LEU A 182 19.98 1.45 -2.05
N GLU A 183 20.27 1.90 -3.27
CA GLU A 183 21.42 2.76 -3.57
C GLU A 183 21.35 4.07 -2.78
N LEU A 184 20.17 4.68 -2.68
CA LEU A 184 19.96 5.88 -1.86
C LEU A 184 20.09 5.60 -0.35
N TRP A 185 19.64 4.45 0.14
CA TRP A 185 19.86 4.05 1.53
C TRP A 185 21.34 3.86 1.86
N LEU A 186 22.12 3.26 0.94
CA LEU A 186 23.58 3.13 1.12
C LEU A 186 24.25 4.50 1.16
N LYS A 187 23.88 5.43 0.26
CA LYS A 187 24.38 6.82 0.27
C LYS A 187 24.00 7.57 1.55
N ALA A 188 22.87 7.23 2.17
CA ALA A 188 22.43 7.78 3.46
C ALA A 188 23.25 7.28 4.66
N GLY A 189 24.15 6.32 4.46
CA GLY A 189 24.98 5.76 5.52
C GLY A 189 24.33 4.62 6.31
N LEU A 190 23.42 3.88 5.69
CA LEU A 190 22.79 2.73 6.33
C LEU A 190 23.82 1.66 6.68
N PRO A 191 23.88 1.16 7.94
CA PRO A 191 24.81 0.12 8.32
C PRO A 191 24.55 -1.21 7.59
N ALA A 192 25.62 -2.00 7.42
CA ALA A 192 25.54 -3.28 6.73
C ALA A 192 24.55 -4.24 7.41
N GLY A 193 23.74 -4.92 6.61
CA GLY A 193 22.75 -5.90 7.07
C GLY A 193 21.43 -5.32 7.58
N VAL A 194 21.30 -4.00 7.81
CA VAL A 194 20.05 -3.39 8.32
C VAL A 194 18.93 -3.50 7.30
N ILE A 195 19.21 -3.25 6.02
CA ILE A 195 18.27 -3.57 4.93
C ILE A 195 19.00 -4.45 3.92
N ASN A 196 18.38 -5.56 3.55
CA ASN A 196 18.86 -6.44 2.49
C ASN A 196 17.79 -6.51 1.39
N LEU A 197 18.21 -6.62 0.12
CA LEU A 197 17.31 -6.72 -1.03
C LEU A 197 17.45 -8.10 -1.67
N VAL A 198 16.34 -8.80 -1.80
CA VAL A 198 16.25 -10.06 -2.56
C VAL A 198 15.21 -9.89 -3.66
N GLN A 199 15.68 -9.69 -4.87
CA GLN A 199 14.84 -9.58 -6.07
C GLN A 199 14.53 -10.95 -6.64
N GLY A 200 13.38 -11.10 -7.27
CA GLY A 200 12.97 -12.34 -7.94
C GLY A 200 11.47 -12.52 -7.90
N GLU A 201 11.03 -13.56 -8.56
CA GLU A 201 9.63 -13.92 -8.74
C GLU A 201 9.08 -14.79 -7.59
N LEU A 202 8.10 -15.64 -7.87
CA LEU A 202 7.36 -16.45 -6.91
C LEU A 202 8.25 -17.30 -5.99
N GLU A 203 9.29 -17.95 -6.53
CA GLU A 203 10.14 -18.87 -5.74
C GLU A 203 10.99 -18.12 -4.71
N THR A 204 11.49 -16.93 -5.06
CA THR A 204 12.16 -16.03 -4.10
C THR A 204 11.20 -15.59 -2.99
N GLY A 205 9.95 -15.24 -3.38
CA GLY A 205 8.90 -14.87 -2.43
C GLY A 205 8.53 -16.00 -1.47
N LYS A 206 8.37 -17.23 -1.99
CA LYS A 206 8.11 -18.42 -1.15
C LYS A 206 9.25 -18.69 -0.19
N ALA A 207 10.50 -18.65 -0.67
CA ALA A 207 11.68 -18.90 0.17
C ALA A 207 11.75 -17.88 1.34
N LEU A 208 11.47 -16.60 1.08
CA LEU A 208 11.46 -15.57 2.12
C LEU A 208 10.28 -15.72 3.09
N ALA A 209 9.05 -15.91 2.58
CA ALA A 209 7.85 -15.99 3.41
C ALA A 209 7.82 -17.26 4.30
N SER A 210 8.43 -18.36 3.84
CA SER A 210 8.48 -19.63 4.61
C SER A 210 9.69 -19.75 5.52
N HIS A 211 10.59 -18.77 5.51
CA HIS A 211 11.83 -18.87 6.30
C HIS A 211 11.54 -18.81 7.81
N GLN A 212 12.17 -19.71 8.57
CA GLN A 212 11.88 -19.83 10.01
C GLN A 212 12.42 -18.65 10.82
N ASP A 213 13.55 -18.07 10.41
CA ASP A 213 14.28 -17.02 11.14
C ASP A 213 13.79 -15.59 10.86
N ILE A 214 12.65 -15.39 10.17
CA ILE A 214 11.98 -14.10 10.17
C ILE A 214 11.02 -14.00 11.36
N ASP A 215 10.95 -12.83 11.99
CA ASP A 215 10.06 -12.55 13.13
C ASP A 215 8.72 -11.95 12.67
N GLY A 216 8.63 -11.55 11.40
CA GLY A 216 7.41 -11.01 10.82
C GLY A 216 7.47 -10.80 9.32
N LEU A 217 6.29 -10.50 8.75
CA LEU A 217 6.16 -10.17 7.34
C LEU A 217 5.14 -9.04 7.17
N PHE A 218 5.54 -7.98 6.44
CA PHE A 218 4.69 -6.86 6.06
C PHE A 218 4.49 -6.90 4.54
N PHE A 219 3.25 -6.92 4.13
CA PHE A 219 2.84 -7.14 2.76
C PHE A 219 1.89 -6.05 2.28
N THR A 220 2.14 -5.54 1.09
CA THR A 220 1.16 -4.77 0.31
C THR A 220 1.03 -5.42 -1.07
N GLY A 221 -0.19 -5.78 -1.46
CA GLY A 221 -0.44 -6.43 -2.75
C GLY A 221 -1.87 -6.94 -2.92
N SER A 222 -2.04 -7.96 -3.76
CA SER A 222 -3.36 -8.54 -4.03
C SER A 222 -3.95 -9.26 -2.84
N SER A 223 -5.28 -9.21 -2.69
CA SER A 223 -6.02 -9.95 -1.65
C SER A 223 -5.74 -11.46 -1.73
N ASN A 224 -5.66 -12.01 -2.92
CA ASN A 224 -5.37 -13.43 -3.12
C ASN A 224 -4.01 -13.84 -2.51
N THR A 225 -2.94 -13.08 -2.78
CA THR A 225 -1.63 -13.32 -2.19
C THR A 225 -1.65 -13.12 -0.67
N GLY A 226 -2.33 -12.08 -0.18
CA GLY A 226 -2.46 -11.83 1.26
C GLY A 226 -3.16 -12.98 2.00
N HIS A 227 -4.22 -13.55 1.43
CA HIS A 227 -4.88 -14.74 2.00
C HIS A 227 -3.96 -15.97 2.03
N LEU A 228 -3.14 -16.21 1.00
CA LEU A 228 -2.14 -17.27 1.00
C LEU A 228 -1.10 -17.08 2.11
N LEU A 229 -0.59 -15.86 2.27
CA LEU A 229 0.33 -15.50 3.34
C LEU A 229 -0.32 -15.68 4.72
N HIS A 230 -1.56 -15.21 4.89
CA HIS A 230 -2.29 -15.38 6.15
C HIS A 230 -2.47 -16.86 6.51
N LYS A 231 -2.84 -17.70 5.55
CA LYS A 231 -2.95 -19.15 5.73
C LYS A 231 -1.59 -19.78 6.11
N GLN A 232 -0.50 -19.35 5.48
CA GLN A 232 0.85 -19.82 5.77
C GLN A 232 1.29 -19.47 7.20
N PHE A 233 0.95 -18.26 7.68
CA PHE A 233 1.31 -17.78 9.01
C PHE A 233 0.37 -18.27 10.13
N ALA A 234 -0.77 -18.88 9.83
CA ALA A 234 -1.77 -19.30 10.82
C ALA A 234 -1.23 -20.23 11.91
N GLY A 235 -0.21 -21.03 11.61
CA GLY A 235 0.47 -21.93 12.58
C GLY A 235 1.62 -21.26 13.35
N HIS A 236 1.91 -19.98 13.14
CA HIS A 236 3.07 -19.28 13.67
C HIS A 236 2.69 -18.03 14.49
N PRO A 237 1.99 -18.17 15.64
CA PRO A 237 1.47 -17.02 16.40
C PRO A 237 2.57 -16.09 16.96
N GLY A 238 3.81 -16.56 17.03
CA GLY A 238 4.96 -15.73 17.44
C GLY A 238 5.48 -14.79 16.37
N LYS A 239 4.99 -14.86 15.12
CA LYS A 239 5.41 -13.99 14.02
C LYS A 239 4.36 -12.91 13.77
N ILE A 240 4.77 -11.64 13.71
CA ILE A 240 3.87 -10.56 13.32
C ILE A 240 3.56 -10.62 11.82
N LEU A 241 2.31 -10.43 11.45
CA LEU A 241 1.87 -10.32 10.06
C LEU A 241 1.05 -9.05 9.88
N ALA A 242 1.42 -8.18 8.94
CA ALA A 242 0.65 -7.02 8.53
C ALA A 242 0.34 -7.11 7.04
N LEU A 243 -0.94 -7.09 6.70
CA LEU A 243 -1.44 -7.26 5.34
C LEU A 243 -2.23 -6.02 4.91
N GLU A 244 -1.76 -5.36 3.86
CA GLU A 244 -2.46 -4.33 3.13
C GLU A 244 -2.83 -4.87 1.74
N MET A 245 -4.13 -4.98 1.49
CA MET A 245 -4.65 -5.65 0.31
C MET A 245 -5.58 -4.75 -0.49
N GLY A 246 -6.02 -5.20 -1.64
CA GLY A 246 -6.91 -4.47 -2.53
C GLY A 246 -8.30 -4.18 -1.97
N GLY A 247 -9.16 -3.58 -2.80
CA GLY A 247 -10.52 -3.21 -2.43
C GLY A 247 -11.48 -3.17 -3.61
N ASN A 248 -12.73 -3.57 -3.40
CA ASN A 248 -13.82 -3.37 -4.37
C ASN A 248 -14.65 -2.14 -3.96
N ASN A 249 -13.98 -0.99 -3.91
CA ASN A 249 -14.40 0.21 -3.20
C ASN A 249 -15.65 0.88 -3.80
N PRO A 250 -16.66 1.23 -2.98
CA PRO A 250 -17.83 1.99 -3.41
C PRO A 250 -17.59 3.50 -3.32
N LEU A 251 -18.08 4.23 -4.31
CA LEU A 251 -18.31 5.67 -4.27
C LEU A 251 -19.81 5.93 -4.50
N VAL A 252 -20.47 6.56 -3.54
CA VAL A 252 -21.89 6.87 -3.61
C VAL A 252 -22.07 8.36 -3.91
N VAL A 253 -23.00 8.68 -4.81
CA VAL A 253 -23.29 10.07 -5.21
C VAL A 253 -24.78 10.35 -4.99
N LYS A 254 -25.08 11.42 -4.22
CA LYS A 254 -26.45 11.85 -3.88
C LYS A 254 -26.54 13.36 -3.80
N ASP A 255 -27.44 13.94 -4.59
CA ASP A 255 -27.79 15.38 -4.54
C ASP A 255 -26.61 16.36 -4.41
N VAL A 256 -25.78 16.42 -5.45
CA VAL A 256 -24.63 17.35 -5.49
C VAL A 256 -24.96 18.52 -6.42
N ALA A 257 -24.95 19.73 -5.91
CA ALA A 257 -25.24 20.94 -6.70
C ALA A 257 -24.21 21.20 -7.80
N ASP A 258 -22.91 21.04 -7.49
CA ASP A 258 -21.84 21.18 -8.49
C ASP A 258 -21.55 19.84 -9.19
N VAL A 259 -22.27 19.61 -10.28
CA VAL A 259 -22.11 18.43 -11.15
C VAL A 259 -20.67 18.29 -11.68
N SER A 260 -19.98 19.43 -11.94
CA SER A 260 -18.62 19.40 -12.48
C SER A 260 -17.60 18.94 -11.44
N ALA A 261 -17.74 19.42 -10.20
CA ALA A 261 -16.92 18.99 -9.08
C ALA A 261 -17.12 17.49 -8.79
N ALA A 262 -18.38 17.01 -8.77
CA ALA A 262 -18.69 15.59 -8.59
C ALA A 262 -18.03 14.74 -9.68
N VAL A 263 -18.11 15.11 -10.94
CA VAL A 263 -17.49 14.40 -12.07
C VAL A 263 -15.95 14.38 -11.93
N HIS A 264 -15.34 15.50 -11.55
CA HIS A 264 -13.90 15.56 -11.26
C HIS A 264 -13.51 14.54 -10.19
N ASP A 265 -14.23 14.52 -9.07
CA ASP A 265 -13.89 13.62 -7.94
C ASP A 265 -14.15 12.15 -8.27
N ILE A 266 -15.15 11.84 -9.12
CA ILE A 266 -15.39 10.48 -9.64
C ILE A 266 -14.22 10.06 -10.54
N ILE A 267 -13.77 10.91 -11.47
CA ILE A 267 -12.63 10.63 -12.37
C ILE A 267 -11.36 10.41 -11.56
N GLN A 268 -11.06 11.28 -10.60
CA GLN A 268 -9.91 11.14 -9.71
C GLN A 268 -10.01 9.85 -8.88
N SER A 269 -11.22 9.47 -8.46
CA SER A 269 -11.42 8.25 -7.69
C SER A 269 -11.27 6.97 -8.51
N GLY A 270 -11.66 6.99 -9.78
CA GLY A 270 -11.71 5.76 -10.60
C GLY A 270 -10.55 5.55 -11.54
N PHE A 271 -9.97 6.64 -12.08
CA PHE A 271 -9.07 6.54 -13.23
C PHE A 271 -7.62 6.99 -12.98
N ILE A 272 -7.33 7.73 -11.91
CA ILE A 272 -5.95 8.09 -11.58
C ILE A 272 -5.06 6.83 -11.48
N THR A 273 -3.81 6.93 -11.87
CA THR A 273 -2.88 5.78 -11.96
C THR A 273 -3.41 4.67 -12.87
N SER A 274 -4.18 5.02 -13.92
CA SER A 274 -4.88 4.05 -14.78
C SER A 274 -5.73 3.06 -13.97
N GLY A 275 -6.38 3.54 -12.89
CA GLY A 275 -7.18 2.72 -11.99
C GLY A 275 -6.38 1.78 -11.10
N GLN A 276 -5.04 1.84 -11.07
CA GLN A 276 -4.19 0.89 -10.36
C GLN A 276 -3.84 1.32 -8.93
N ARG A 277 -4.82 1.88 -8.19
CA ARG A 277 -4.71 2.09 -6.75
C ARG A 277 -5.66 1.17 -6.00
N CYS A 278 -5.21 0.63 -4.90
CA CYS A 278 -6.04 -0.17 -4.01
C CYS A 278 -7.27 0.59 -3.50
N THR A 279 -7.21 1.93 -3.43
CA THR A 279 -8.29 2.83 -3.03
C THR A 279 -9.14 3.33 -4.19
N CYS A 280 -8.90 2.94 -5.45
CA CYS A 280 -9.75 3.38 -6.57
C CYS A 280 -11.19 2.90 -6.43
N ALA A 281 -12.14 3.75 -6.83
CA ALA A 281 -13.53 3.41 -6.95
C ALA A 281 -13.73 2.36 -8.06
N ARG A 282 -14.29 1.22 -7.68
CA ARG A 282 -14.67 0.13 -8.59
C ARG A 282 -16.16 0.09 -8.84
N ARG A 283 -16.94 0.54 -7.84
CA ARG A 283 -18.40 0.53 -7.82
C ARG A 283 -18.89 1.94 -7.57
N LEU A 284 -19.54 2.54 -8.56
CA LEU A 284 -20.10 3.90 -8.51
C LEU A 284 -21.62 3.82 -8.40
N PHE A 285 -22.15 4.26 -7.27
CA PHE A 285 -23.58 4.30 -7.00
C PHE A 285 -24.12 5.68 -7.31
N ILE A 286 -25.03 5.81 -8.29
CA ILE A 286 -25.65 7.07 -8.71
C ILE A 286 -27.16 6.98 -8.59
N GLU A 287 -27.78 7.96 -7.94
CA GLU A 287 -29.22 8.02 -7.76
C GLU A 287 -29.96 8.14 -9.11
N LYS A 288 -31.12 7.47 -9.23
CA LYS A 288 -32.06 7.63 -10.35
C LYS A 288 -32.86 8.91 -10.17
N SER A 289 -32.20 10.07 -10.36
CA SER A 289 -32.78 11.40 -10.25
C SER A 289 -32.31 12.27 -11.42
N PRO A 290 -32.93 13.45 -11.69
CA PRO A 290 -32.44 14.39 -12.70
C PRO A 290 -30.99 14.80 -12.46
N ASN A 291 -30.59 15.04 -11.21
CA ASN A 291 -29.20 15.36 -10.82
C ASN A 291 -28.27 14.20 -11.13
N GLY A 292 -28.61 12.98 -10.71
CA GLY A 292 -27.79 11.77 -10.99
C GLY A 292 -27.66 11.49 -12.50
N ASN A 293 -28.70 11.78 -13.31
CA ASN A 293 -28.61 11.68 -14.77
C ASN A 293 -27.64 12.69 -15.35
N ALA A 294 -27.70 13.95 -14.91
CA ALA A 294 -26.80 15.01 -15.36
C ALA A 294 -25.33 14.69 -15.01
N ILE A 295 -25.09 14.13 -13.81
CA ILE A 295 -23.76 13.67 -13.39
C ILE A 295 -23.27 12.54 -14.31
N LEU A 296 -24.10 11.54 -14.58
CA LEU A 296 -23.72 10.39 -15.41
C LEU A 296 -23.44 10.81 -16.86
N GLU A 297 -24.27 11.63 -17.46
CA GLU A 297 -24.07 12.17 -18.83
C GLU A 297 -22.76 12.96 -18.93
N LYS A 298 -22.50 13.84 -17.96
CA LYS A 298 -21.25 14.62 -17.92
C LYS A 298 -20.02 13.73 -17.66
N LEU A 299 -20.14 12.72 -16.80
CA LEU A 299 -19.09 11.76 -16.54
C LEU A 299 -18.71 10.97 -17.81
N ILE A 300 -19.70 10.48 -18.55
CA ILE A 300 -19.51 9.77 -19.82
C ILE A 300 -18.78 10.69 -20.83
N SER A 301 -19.20 11.94 -20.95
CA SER A 301 -18.57 12.91 -21.84
C SER A 301 -17.14 13.22 -21.43
N ALA A 302 -16.90 13.48 -20.14
CA ALA A 302 -15.57 13.79 -19.62
C ALA A 302 -14.61 12.60 -19.74
N THR A 303 -15.10 11.39 -19.48
CA THR A 303 -14.28 10.14 -19.57
C THR A 303 -13.78 9.89 -20.99
N LYS A 304 -14.59 10.16 -22.01
CA LYS A 304 -14.19 10.04 -23.42
C LYS A 304 -13.08 11.01 -23.84
N ASN A 305 -12.89 12.09 -23.08
CA ASN A 305 -11.89 13.13 -23.34
C ASN A 305 -10.65 13.02 -22.44
N ILE A 306 -10.54 11.97 -21.62
CA ILE A 306 -9.34 11.74 -20.82
C ILE A 306 -8.17 11.44 -21.75
N LEU A 307 -7.10 12.26 -21.65
CA LEU A 307 -5.86 12.03 -22.38
C LEU A 307 -5.11 10.85 -21.78
N VAL A 308 -4.84 9.86 -22.62
CA VAL A 308 -4.04 8.66 -22.29
C VAL A 308 -2.84 8.63 -23.23
N ASP A 309 -1.63 8.74 -22.68
CA ASP A 309 -0.42 8.79 -23.49
C ASP A 309 0.81 8.34 -22.67
N ASP A 310 1.97 8.40 -23.31
CA ASP A 310 3.29 8.08 -22.73
C ASP A 310 3.61 8.98 -21.53
N SER A 311 4.34 8.43 -20.58
CA SER A 311 4.77 9.11 -19.36
C SER A 311 5.57 10.40 -19.63
N PHE A 312 6.20 10.49 -20.78
CA PHE A 312 7.11 11.56 -21.21
C PHE A 312 6.56 12.38 -22.39
N ALA A 313 5.26 12.24 -22.70
CA ALA A 313 4.63 13.03 -23.74
C ALA A 313 4.73 14.55 -23.43
N ASP A 314 4.85 15.37 -24.47
CA ASP A 314 4.94 16.84 -24.35
C ASP A 314 3.71 17.41 -23.64
N GLU A 315 2.50 16.98 -24.05
CA GLU A 315 1.27 17.19 -23.30
C GLU A 315 1.10 16.09 -22.27
N GLN A 316 1.26 16.44 -20.99
CA GLN A 316 1.20 15.46 -19.92
C GLN A 316 -0.17 14.80 -19.83
N PRO A 317 -0.28 13.47 -19.96
CA PRO A 317 -1.55 12.77 -19.87
C PRO A 317 -2.08 12.69 -18.44
N PHE A 318 -3.40 12.51 -18.31
CA PHE A 318 -4.01 12.16 -17.03
C PHE A 318 -3.78 10.68 -16.68
N MET A 319 -3.82 9.81 -17.68
CA MET A 319 -3.55 8.37 -17.54
C MET A 319 -2.37 7.96 -18.41
N GLY A 320 -1.48 7.16 -17.85
CA GLY A 320 -0.45 6.47 -18.61
C GLY A 320 -0.83 5.01 -18.93
N ALA A 321 0.15 4.19 -19.28
CA ALA A 321 -0.06 2.77 -19.47
C ALA A 321 -0.37 2.06 -18.13
N MET A 322 -1.12 0.96 -18.19
CA MET A 322 -1.14 -0.02 -17.11
C MET A 322 0.22 -0.73 -17.03
N ILE A 323 0.48 -1.40 -15.92
CA ILE A 323 1.79 -2.04 -15.64
C ILE A 323 2.27 -3.03 -16.72
N SER A 324 1.38 -3.58 -17.53
CA SER A 324 1.73 -4.51 -18.60
C SER A 324 0.59 -4.68 -19.61
N GLU A 325 0.91 -5.18 -20.82
CA GLU A 325 -0.10 -5.62 -21.78
C GLU A 325 -1.01 -6.70 -21.20
N LYS A 326 -0.49 -7.62 -20.41
CA LYS A 326 -1.30 -8.66 -19.75
C LYS A 326 -2.36 -8.05 -18.84
N ALA A 327 -2.01 -7.00 -18.08
CA ALA A 327 -2.96 -6.29 -17.23
C ALA A 327 -4.02 -5.56 -18.07
N ALA A 328 -3.62 -4.91 -19.15
CA ALA A 328 -4.51 -4.24 -20.11
C ALA A 328 -5.53 -5.20 -20.72
N LEU A 329 -5.07 -6.33 -21.25
CA LEU A 329 -5.93 -7.37 -21.82
C LEU A 329 -6.84 -8.01 -20.77
N GLY A 330 -6.39 -8.14 -19.53
CA GLY A 330 -7.22 -8.59 -18.41
C GLY A 330 -8.42 -7.66 -18.17
N MET A 331 -8.23 -6.34 -18.30
CA MET A 331 -9.33 -5.38 -18.17
C MET A 331 -10.33 -5.45 -19.33
N VAL A 332 -9.84 -5.64 -20.56
CA VAL A 332 -10.70 -5.86 -21.73
C VAL A 332 -11.54 -7.13 -21.54
N ALA A 333 -10.92 -8.20 -21.05
CA ALA A 333 -11.61 -9.46 -20.79
C ALA A 333 -12.66 -9.32 -19.65
N ALA A 334 -12.34 -8.57 -18.59
CA ALA A 334 -13.27 -8.29 -17.51
C ALA A 334 -14.53 -7.53 -17.99
N GLN A 335 -14.35 -6.49 -18.83
CA GLN A 335 -15.46 -5.80 -19.46
C GLN A 335 -16.30 -6.76 -20.31
N ALA A 336 -15.67 -7.58 -21.15
CA ALA A 336 -16.39 -8.53 -22.01
C ALA A 336 -17.19 -9.55 -21.21
N GLU A 337 -16.68 -10.00 -20.06
CA GLU A 337 -17.40 -10.92 -19.18
C GLU A 337 -18.63 -10.25 -18.52
N LEU A 338 -18.51 -9.02 -18.07
CA LEU A 338 -19.65 -8.25 -17.54
C LEU A 338 -20.72 -8.01 -18.62
N VAL A 339 -20.33 -7.75 -19.86
CA VAL A 339 -21.28 -7.63 -20.99
C VAL A 339 -22.04 -8.93 -21.24
N LYS A 340 -21.38 -10.08 -21.19
CA LYS A 340 -22.06 -11.40 -21.31
C LYS A 340 -23.08 -11.63 -20.19
N GLN A 341 -22.84 -11.05 -19.01
CA GLN A 341 -23.76 -11.11 -17.87
C GLN A 341 -24.92 -10.11 -17.98
N GLY A 342 -24.92 -9.24 -19.00
CA GLY A 342 -26.00 -8.29 -19.28
C GLY A 342 -25.66 -6.83 -18.93
N ALA A 343 -24.41 -6.50 -18.68
CA ALA A 343 -24.00 -5.11 -18.48
C ALA A 343 -24.07 -4.29 -19.76
N GLU A 344 -24.41 -3.00 -19.62
CA GLU A 344 -24.43 -2.02 -20.73
C GLU A 344 -23.15 -1.19 -20.73
N ILE A 345 -22.45 -1.13 -21.88
CA ILE A 345 -21.28 -0.29 -22.04
C ILE A 345 -21.71 1.18 -22.22
N LEU A 346 -21.33 2.05 -21.29
CA LEU A 346 -21.53 3.51 -21.39
C LEU A 346 -20.32 4.20 -22.00
N VAL A 347 -19.11 3.76 -21.65
CA VAL A 347 -17.83 4.13 -22.27
C VAL A 347 -17.01 2.86 -22.42
N GLU A 348 -16.63 2.52 -23.64
CA GLU A 348 -15.87 1.32 -23.94
C GLU A 348 -14.44 1.39 -23.44
N LEU A 349 -14.00 0.39 -22.64
CA LEU A 349 -12.61 0.14 -22.33
C LEU A 349 -12.02 -0.74 -23.45
N LYS A 350 -10.97 -0.25 -24.10
CA LYS A 350 -10.29 -0.97 -25.18
C LYS A 350 -8.79 -0.78 -25.10
N GLN A 351 -8.03 -1.75 -25.57
CA GLN A 351 -6.59 -1.58 -25.76
C GLN A 351 -6.36 -0.56 -26.88
N LEU A 352 -5.52 0.45 -26.61
CA LEU A 352 -5.24 1.54 -27.54
C LEU A 352 -4.06 1.22 -28.46
N LYS A 353 -3.08 0.43 -27.97
CA LYS A 353 -1.88 0.05 -28.71
C LYS A 353 -1.47 -1.37 -28.31
N SER A 354 -1.41 -2.28 -29.30
CA SER A 354 -0.97 -3.67 -29.10
C SER A 354 0.48 -3.72 -28.62
N GLY A 355 0.81 -4.71 -27.81
CA GLY A 355 2.14 -4.88 -27.21
C GLY A 355 2.41 -3.92 -26.01
N THR A 356 1.42 -3.16 -25.56
CA THR A 356 1.58 -2.16 -24.51
C THR A 356 0.47 -2.23 -23.46
N GLY A 357 0.66 -1.53 -22.34
CA GLY A 357 -0.32 -1.38 -21.28
C GLY A 357 -1.39 -0.29 -21.51
N PHE A 358 -1.43 0.36 -22.68
CA PHE A 358 -2.38 1.43 -22.95
C PHE A 358 -3.80 0.93 -23.15
N VAL A 359 -4.72 1.40 -22.29
CA VAL A 359 -6.17 1.19 -22.43
C VAL A 359 -6.91 2.51 -22.26
N SER A 360 -8.06 2.66 -22.94
CA SER A 360 -8.99 3.73 -22.63
C SER A 360 -9.69 3.46 -21.29
N PRO A 361 -10.09 4.53 -20.54
CA PRO A 361 -10.95 4.35 -19.39
C PRO A 361 -12.33 3.84 -19.84
N GLY A 362 -12.96 3.00 -18.98
CA GLY A 362 -14.25 2.40 -19.25
C GLY A 362 -15.28 2.66 -18.17
N ILE A 363 -16.56 2.78 -18.58
CA ILE A 363 -17.71 2.85 -17.69
C ILE A 363 -18.74 1.84 -18.17
N ILE A 364 -19.22 0.98 -17.28
CA ILE A 364 -20.21 -0.05 -17.59
C ILE A 364 -21.35 -0.01 -16.58
N ASP A 365 -22.60 0.04 -17.05
CA ASP A 365 -23.79 -0.03 -16.20
C ASP A 365 -24.12 -1.50 -15.90
N VAL A 366 -24.13 -1.83 -14.64
CA VAL A 366 -24.40 -3.18 -14.12
C VAL A 366 -25.69 -3.26 -13.30
N THR A 367 -26.49 -2.20 -13.34
CA THR A 367 -27.71 -2.05 -12.51
C THR A 367 -28.69 -3.23 -12.65
N ASN A 368 -28.78 -3.82 -13.83
CA ASN A 368 -29.74 -4.87 -14.15
C ASN A 368 -29.17 -6.30 -13.97
N ILE A 369 -27.93 -6.44 -13.51
CA ILE A 369 -27.34 -7.75 -13.23
C ILE A 369 -27.66 -8.15 -11.79
N SER A 370 -28.24 -9.32 -11.61
CA SER A 370 -28.68 -9.80 -10.29
C SER A 370 -27.53 -10.24 -9.39
N GLU A 371 -26.48 -10.82 -9.96
CA GLU A 371 -25.31 -11.31 -9.22
C GLU A 371 -24.03 -10.96 -9.98
N ILE A 372 -23.17 -10.18 -9.35
CA ILE A 372 -21.85 -9.81 -9.87
C ILE A 372 -20.80 -10.38 -8.92
N ALA A 373 -19.79 -11.04 -9.47
CA ALA A 373 -18.67 -11.52 -8.67
C ALA A 373 -18.01 -10.37 -7.90
N ASP A 374 -17.74 -10.60 -6.60
CA ASP A 374 -17.03 -9.63 -5.74
C ASP A 374 -15.52 -9.66 -6.02
N GLU A 375 -15.14 -9.14 -7.18
CA GLU A 375 -13.78 -9.11 -7.67
C GLU A 375 -13.25 -7.69 -7.83
N GLU A 376 -12.00 -7.49 -7.43
CA GLU A 376 -11.26 -6.27 -7.71
C GLU A 376 -10.70 -6.30 -9.13
N HIS A 377 -11.26 -5.51 -10.04
CA HIS A 377 -10.67 -5.25 -11.35
C HIS A 377 -9.68 -4.09 -11.22
N PHE A 378 -8.38 -4.41 -11.13
CA PHE A 378 -7.31 -3.44 -10.81
C PHE A 378 -6.86 -2.65 -12.04
N GLY A 379 -7.78 -1.80 -12.56
CA GLY A 379 -7.60 -1.00 -13.76
C GLY A 379 -8.71 0.03 -13.94
N PRO A 380 -8.71 0.78 -15.07
CA PRO A 380 -9.59 1.92 -15.28
C PRO A 380 -11.00 1.53 -15.79
N LEU A 381 -11.71 0.70 -15.04
CA LEU A 381 -13.09 0.29 -15.32
C LEU A 381 -13.98 0.55 -14.12
N ILE A 382 -14.97 1.44 -14.27
CA ILE A 382 -15.98 1.75 -13.24
C ILE A 382 -17.29 1.02 -13.57
N LYS A 383 -17.81 0.29 -12.58
CA LYS A 383 -19.14 -0.33 -12.60
C LYS A 383 -20.15 0.65 -12.00
N VAL A 384 -21.15 1.06 -12.76
CA VAL A 384 -22.24 1.95 -12.32
C VAL A 384 -23.41 1.13 -11.81
N TYR A 385 -23.92 1.50 -10.66
CA TYR A 385 -25.13 0.99 -10.01
C TYR A 385 -26.12 2.16 -9.84
N ARG A 386 -27.31 2.07 -10.46
CA ARG A 386 -28.35 3.08 -10.35
C ARG A 386 -29.33 2.71 -9.23
N TYR A 387 -29.46 3.56 -8.22
CA TYR A 387 -30.32 3.33 -7.07
C TYR A 387 -31.45 4.37 -6.96
N THR A 388 -32.48 4.04 -6.17
CA THR A 388 -33.63 4.93 -5.87
C THR A 388 -33.76 5.20 -4.38
N ASP A 389 -33.18 4.35 -3.53
CA ASP A 389 -33.20 4.50 -2.08
C ASP A 389 -31.77 4.51 -1.54
N PHE A 390 -31.42 5.53 -0.75
CA PHE A 390 -30.07 5.73 -0.24
C PHE A 390 -29.63 4.61 0.73
N ASN A 391 -30.55 4.10 1.56
CA ASN A 391 -30.22 2.99 2.45
C ASN A 391 -29.93 1.70 1.68
N SER A 392 -30.65 1.45 0.60
CA SER A 392 -30.38 0.34 -0.30
C SER A 392 -29.03 0.48 -0.98
N ALA A 393 -28.63 1.71 -1.39
CA ALA A 393 -27.31 1.97 -1.94
C ALA A 393 -26.20 1.68 -0.91
N ILE A 394 -26.37 2.09 0.35
CA ILE A 394 -25.39 1.80 1.42
C ILE A 394 -25.31 0.28 1.68
N THR A 395 -26.45 -0.41 1.67
CA THR A 395 -26.51 -1.87 1.85
C THR A 395 -25.75 -2.57 0.74
N GLU A 396 -25.98 -2.19 -0.51
CA GLU A 396 -25.27 -2.77 -1.65
C GLU A 396 -23.80 -2.33 -1.69
N ALA A 397 -23.46 -1.11 -1.28
CA ALA A 397 -22.08 -0.67 -1.11
C ALA A 397 -21.31 -1.56 -0.12
N ASN A 398 -21.96 -2.05 0.92
CA ASN A 398 -21.42 -2.99 1.90
C ASN A 398 -21.46 -4.46 1.46
N ASN A 399 -22.13 -4.78 0.36
CA ASN A 399 -22.21 -6.14 -0.19
C ASN A 399 -20.91 -6.51 -0.90
N THR A 400 -19.86 -6.66 -0.11
CA THR A 400 -18.50 -7.03 -0.54
C THR A 400 -17.72 -7.62 0.64
N SER A 401 -16.83 -8.54 0.35
CA SER A 401 -15.88 -9.08 1.32
C SER A 401 -14.77 -8.09 1.68
N PHE A 402 -14.56 -7.08 0.81
CA PHE A 402 -13.55 -6.04 0.99
C PHE A 402 -14.02 -4.92 1.93
N GLY A 403 -13.12 -4.01 2.26
CA GLY A 403 -13.43 -2.85 3.09
C GLY A 403 -12.26 -1.90 3.26
N LEU A 404 -11.60 -1.49 2.15
CA LEU A 404 -10.46 -0.59 2.22
C LEU A 404 -10.89 0.87 2.21
N SER A 405 -11.56 1.31 1.15
CA SER A 405 -11.95 2.72 0.97
C SER A 405 -13.40 2.82 0.52
N ALA A 406 -14.08 3.88 0.96
CA ALA A 406 -15.43 4.24 0.54
C ALA A 406 -15.59 5.76 0.52
N GLY A 407 -16.55 6.29 -0.23
CA GLY A 407 -16.84 7.71 -0.23
C GLY A 407 -18.28 8.04 -0.51
N LEU A 408 -18.65 9.25 -0.07
CA LEU A 408 -19.90 9.89 -0.39
C LEU A 408 -19.64 11.26 -1.01
N LEU A 409 -20.27 11.53 -2.16
CA LEU A 409 -20.42 12.87 -2.71
C LEU A 409 -21.87 13.31 -2.46
N ALA A 410 -22.08 14.28 -1.59
CA ALA A 410 -23.38 14.79 -1.21
C ALA A 410 -23.23 16.13 -0.49
N ASP A 411 -24.16 17.07 -0.71
CA ASP A 411 -24.12 18.39 -0.07
C ASP A 411 -24.68 18.38 1.37
N SER A 412 -25.33 17.28 1.78
CA SER A 412 -25.94 17.13 3.10
C SER A 412 -24.99 16.48 4.11
N GLU A 413 -24.69 17.17 5.22
CA GLU A 413 -23.95 16.64 6.37
C GLU A 413 -24.72 15.51 7.07
N ASP A 414 -26.05 15.57 7.09
CA ASP A 414 -26.89 14.52 7.66
C ASP A 414 -26.77 13.22 6.86
N ASP A 415 -26.72 13.32 5.52
CA ASP A 415 -26.49 12.16 4.65
C ASP A 415 -25.09 11.57 4.87
N TYR A 416 -24.06 12.42 5.03
CA TYR A 416 -22.73 11.93 5.36
C TYR A 416 -22.68 11.27 6.74
N SER A 417 -23.28 11.87 7.76
CA SER A 417 -23.35 11.30 9.09
C SER A 417 -24.06 9.95 9.10
N HIS A 418 -25.13 9.84 8.32
CA HIS A 418 -25.87 8.60 8.14
C HIS A 418 -25.03 7.52 7.39
N PHE A 419 -24.34 7.91 6.32
CA PHE A 419 -23.42 7.07 5.55
C PHE A 419 -22.26 6.56 6.42
N LEU A 420 -21.55 7.47 7.10
CA LEU A 420 -20.38 7.16 7.93
C LEU A 420 -20.70 6.11 9.01
N LYS A 421 -21.87 6.19 9.63
CA LYS A 421 -22.29 5.23 10.66
C LYS A 421 -22.54 3.81 10.13
N ARG A 422 -22.72 3.63 8.82
CA ARG A 422 -23.18 2.35 8.23
C ARG A 422 -22.21 1.74 7.26
N ILE A 423 -21.41 2.54 6.58
CA ILE A 423 -20.44 2.05 5.60
C ILE A 423 -19.30 1.29 6.28
N ARG A 424 -18.84 0.21 5.66
CA ARG A 424 -17.78 -0.67 6.16
C ARG A 424 -16.51 -0.49 5.35
N ALA A 425 -15.66 0.46 5.77
CA ALA A 425 -14.34 0.68 5.18
C ALA A 425 -13.40 1.28 6.20
N GLY A 426 -12.09 1.08 6.01
CA GLY A 426 -11.06 1.68 6.85
C GLY A 426 -10.77 3.14 6.52
N ILE A 427 -11.10 3.58 5.28
CA ILE A 427 -10.97 4.95 4.80
C ILE A 427 -12.34 5.40 4.29
N VAL A 428 -12.88 6.49 4.83
CA VAL A 428 -14.19 7.03 4.42
C VAL A 428 -14.04 8.52 4.13
N ASN A 429 -14.23 8.89 2.87
CA ASN A 429 -14.11 10.29 2.43
C ASN A 429 -15.47 10.91 2.13
N TRP A 430 -15.63 12.20 2.43
CA TRP A 430 -16.79 13.00 2.08
C TRP A 430 -16.37 14.18 1.20
N ASN A 431 -17.03 14.31 0.05
CA ASN A 431 -16.77 15.36 -0.96
C ASN A 431 -15.27 15.48 -1.31
N ARG A 432 -14.62 14.34 -1.45
CA ARG A 432 -13.23 14.18 -1.86
C ARG A 432 -13.05 12.86 -2.61
N PRO A 433 -12.07 12.77 -3.51
CA PRO A 433 -11.70 11.50 -4.11
C PRO A 433 -11.37 10.45 -3.06
N ILE A 434 -11.83 9.21 -3.24
CA ILE A 434 -11.52 8.12 -2.30
C ILE A 434 -10.08 7.62 -2.41
N THR A 435 -9.35 8.04 -3.43
CA THR A 435 -7.91 7.82 -3.64
C THR A 435 -7.02 8.78 -2.82
N GLY A 436 -7.60 9.80 -2.19
CA GLY A 436 -6.91 10.83 -1.41
C GLY A 436 -6.66 10.41 0.05
N ALA A 437 -5.96 9.30 0.29
CA ALA A 437 -5.59 8.88 1.64
C ALA A 437 -4.35 9.63 2.16
N SER A 438 -4.39 10.07 3.42
CA SER A 438 -3.27 10.74 4.08
C SER A 438 -2.35 9.75 4.76
N SER A 439 -1.03 9.85 4.49
CA SER A 439 -0.03 9.08 5.25
C SER A 439 0.08 9.50 6.73
N ALA A 440 -0.50 10.63 7.11
CA ALA A 440 -0.56 11.13 8.49
C ALA A 440 -1.79 10.60 9.27
N ALA A 441 -2.57 9.71 8.67
CA ALA A 441 -3.70 9.01 9.25
C ALA A 441 -3.50 7.49 9.12
N PRO A 442 -4.28 6.64 9.82
CA PRO A 442 -4.23 5.21 9.59
C PRO A 442 -4.65 4.89 8.15
N PHE A 443 -3.96 3.96 7.52
CA PHE A 443 -4.25 3.44 6.21
C PHE A 443 -4.40 1.93 6.31
N GLY A 444 -5.56 1.39 5.97
CA GLY A 444 -5.81 -0.04 5.99
C GLY A 444 -7.29 -0.37 5.91
N GLY A 445 -7.57 -1.62 5.58
CA GLY A 445 -8.92 -2.12 5.39
C GLY A 445 -9.33 -3.20 6.38
N ILE A 446 -10.60 -3.53 6.33
CA ILE A 446 -11.22 -4.66 7.02
C ILE A 446 -11.60 -5.74 6.01
N GLY A 447 -12.00 -6.91 6.48
CA GLY A 447 -12.37 -8.04 5.61
C GLY A 447 -11.20 -8.47 4.72
N ALA A 448 -11.47 -8.70 3.42
CA ALA A 448 -10.47 -9.12 2.45
C ALA A 448 -9.44 -8.03 2.06
N SER A 449 -9.53 -6.84 2.66
CA SER A 449 -8.60 -5.73 2.42
C SER A 449 -7.47 -5.62 3.44
N GLY A 450 -7.50 -6.37 4.53
CA GLY A 450 -6.44 -6.32 5.54
C GLY A 450 -6.69 -7.26 6.72
N ASN A 451 -5.72 -7.33 7.62
CA ASN A 451 -5.79 -8.17 8.83
C ASN A 451 -5.77 -7.34 10.13
N HIS A 452 -6.43 -6.19 10.13
CA HIS A 452 -6.53 -5.26 11.27
C HIS A 452 -5.18 -4.69 11.74
N ARG A 453 -4.21 -4.57 10.82
CA ARG A 453 -2.91 -3.93 11.03
C ARG A 453 -2.78 -2.76 10.07
N ALA A 454 -3.50 -1.67 10.35
CA ALA A 454 -3.44 -0.47 9.52
C ALA A 454 -2.01 0.07 9.45
N SER A 455 -1.61 0.49 8.25
CA SER A 455 -0.30 1.05 7.93
C SER A 455 -0.27 2.59 8.03
N ALA A 456 0.64 3.23 7.36
CA ALA A 456 0.89 4.65 7.35
C ALA A 456 1.22 5.18 8.76
N TYR A 457 0.40 6.05 9.36
CA TYR A 457 0.63 6.55 10.71
C TYR A 457 0.59 5.45 11.78
N TYR A 458 -0.21 4.38 11.54
CA TYR A 458 -0.33 3.25 12.46
C TYR A 458 0.71 2.14 12.21
N ALA A 459 1.59 2.31 11.23
CA ALA A 459 2.68 1.36 10.99
C ALA A 459 3.60 1.19 12.22
N ALA A 460 3.73 2.21 13.05
CA ALA A 460 4.48 2.12 14.32
C ALA A 460 3.99 0.96 15.20
N ASP A 461 2.67 0.71 15.25
CA ASP A 461 2.06 -0.29 16.14
C ASP A 461 2.45 -1.72 15.80
N TYR A 462 2.59 -2.06 14.51
CA TYR A 462 2.98 -3.41 14.12
C TYR A 462 4.49 -3.56 13.89
N CYS A 463 5.26 -2.47 13.98
CA CYS A 463 6.72 -2.52 13.88
C CYS A 463 7.41 -2.79 15.22
N ALA A 464 6.66 -2.79 16.33
CA ALA A 464 7.21 -3.03 17.67
C ALA A 464 6.16 -3.71 18.56
N TYR A 465 6.61 -4.41 19.59
CA TYR A 465 5.73 -4.97 20.61
C TYR A 465 5.87 -4.24 21.95
N PRO A 466 4.76 -4.05 22.70
CA PRO A 466 4.78 -3.34 23.97
C PRO A 466 5.42 -4.20 25.07
N VAL A 467 6.15 -3.52 25.97
CA VAL A 467 6.74 -4.11 27.17
C VAL A 467 6.30 -3.27 28.38
N ALA A 468 5.60 -3.87 29.30
CA ALA A 468 5.25 -3.26 30.57
C ALA A 468 6.26 -3.69 31.65
N SER A 469 6.70 -2.72 32.45
CA SER A 469 7.56 -3.01 33.60
C SER A 469 7.16 -2.16 34.82
N VAL A 470 7.44 -2.70 36.00
CA VAL A 470 7.40 -1.97 37.28
C VAL A 470 8.80 -2.02 37.86
N GLU A 471 9.38 -0.86 38.07
CA GLU A 471 10.80 -0.70 38.39
C GLU A 471 11.00 0.05 39.71
N SER A 472 11.87 -0.46 40.56
CA SER A 472 12.36 0.19 41.76
C SER A 472 13.87 0.19 41.74
N GLU A 473 14.49 1.28 42.22
CA GLU A 473 15.97 1.41 42.22
C GLU A 473 16.64 0.39 43.17
N LYS A 474 15.92 -0.07 44.17
CA LYS A 474 16.41 -1.04 45.18
C LYS A 474 15.34 -2.05 45.52
N VAL A 475 15.79 -3.27 45.81
CA VAL A 475 14.90 -4.25 46.43
C VAL A 475 14.65 -3.85 47.89
N ASN A 476 13.38 -3.62 48.22
CA ASN A 476 12.98 -3.25 49.55
C ASN A 476 11.93 -4.24 50.06
N LEU A 477 12.01 -4.58 51.36
CA LEU A 477 10.99 -5.38 51.99
C LEU A 477 9.70 -4.51 52.12
N PRO A 478 8.54 -5.03 51.67
CA PRO A 478 7.28 -4.31 51.84
C PRO A 478 6.98 -4.03 53.34
N GLN A 479 6.37 -2.87 53.61
CA GLN A 479 5.97 -2.54 54.99
C GLN A 479 4.97 -3.54 55.59
N THR A 480 4.18 -4.18 54.72
CA THR A 480 3.21 -5.20 55.10
C THR A 480 3.46 -6.43 54.19
N LEU A 481 3.74 -7.55 54.83
CA LEU A 481 3.86 -8.83 54.13
C LEU A 481 2.48 -9.44 53.90
N ALA A 482 2.40 -10.31 52.88
CA ALA A 482 1.20 -11.09 52.63
C ALA A 482 0.88 -11.96 53.85
N PRO A 483 -0.39 -12.21 54.21
CA PRO A 483 -0.77 -13.09 55.29
C PRO A 483 -0.11 -14.45 55.19
N GLY A 484 0.53 -14.87 56.28
CA GLY A 484 1.23 -16.15 56.36
C GLY A 484 2.66 -16.17 55.82
N LEU A 485 3.17 -15.04 55.27
CA LEU A 485 4.57 -14.89 54.89
C LEU A 485 5.36 -14.30 56.09
N ILE A 486 6.35 -15.05 56.59
CA ILE A 486 7.28 -14.64 57.63
C ILE A 486 8.68 -14.59 57.01
N ILE A 487 9.32 -13.41 57.09
CA ILE A 487 10.70 -13.20 56.63
C ILE A 487 11.45 -12.67 57.86
N GLU A 488 12.36 -13.52 58.41
CA GLU A 488 13.23 -13.15 59.54
C GLU A 488 14.46 -12.36 59.07
#